data_b7ce7ae9bd65c48463439145afe7f86e
#
_entry.id   b7ce7ae9bd65c48463439145afe7f86e
#
_cell.length_a   1.000
_cell.length_b   1.000
_cell.length_c   1.000
_cell.angle_alpha   90.00
_cell.angle_beta   90.00
_cell.angle_gamma   90.00
#
_symmetry.space_group_name_H-M   'P 1'
#
loop_
_entity.id
_entity.type
_entity.pdbx_description
1 polymer ?
#
loop_
_entity_poly.entity_id
_entity_poly.type
_entity_poly.pdbx_seq_one_letter_code
_entity_poly.pdbx_strand_id
1 'polypeptide(L)'
;MSRIFWDTNLFIYFLEGSGALSLATKRLRGTMLARGDQLLTSTLTLGEILVKPVSQGDIVRSRSYEEAIKKAAVLLPFDAHAAWRYAEIRRDRSIKAPDVVQLACAAAASVDLFVTNDRRLQGKQVDGIQFIVALEQVPI
;
A
#
# COMPACT_ATOMS: atom_id res chain seq x y z
N MET A 1 17.06 -7.96 0.20
CA MET A 1 15.74 -7.97 0.87
C MET A 1 15.33 -6.53 1.15
N SER A 2 14.15 -6.17 0.70
CA SER A 2 13.62 -4.81 0.85
C SER A 2 12.29 -4.81 1.59
N ARG A 3 11.95 -3.66 2.16
CA ARG A 3 10.66 -3.39 2.80
C ARG A 3 9.84 -2.57 1.82
N ILE A 4 8.78 -3.15 1.29
CA ILE A 4 8.01 -2.57 0.18
C ILE A 4 6.55 -2.38 0.62
N PHE A 5 6.10 -1.14 0.60
CA PHE A 5 4.71 -0.77 0.92
C PHE A 5 3.90 -0.67 -0.37
N TRP A 6 2.75 -1.31 -0.39
CA TRP A 6 1.78 -1.19 -1.48
C TRP A 6 0.62 -0.30 -1.09
N ASP A 7 0.33 0.67 -1.93
CA ASP A 7 -0.89 1.47 -1.84
C ASP A 7 -2.12 0.62 -2.14
N THR A 8 -3.29 1.09 -1.77
CA THR A 8 -4.55 0.35 -1.88
C THR A 8 -4.82 -0.18 -3.29
N ASN A 9 -4.56 0.63 -4.32
CA ASN A 9 -4.85 0.24 -5.70
C ASN A 9 -4.09 -1.02 -6.14
N LEU A 10 -2.88 -1.27 -5.64
CA LEU A 10 -2.17 -2.51 -5.97
C LEU A 10 -2.88 -3.74 -5.42
N PHE A 11 -3.44 -3.65 -4.21
CA PHE A 11 -4.21 -4.76 -3.66
C PHE A 11 -5.51 -4.99 -4.42
N ILE A 12 -6.14 -3.94 -4.92
CA ILE A 12 -7.32 -4.09 -5.78
C ILE A 12 -6.95 -4.86 -7.04
N TYR A 13 -5.85 -4.51 -7.70
CA TYR A 13 -5.38 -5.25 -8.87
C TYR A 13 -5.05 -6.70 -8.54
N PHE A 14 -4.45 -6.93 -7.37
CA PHE A 14 -4.04 -8.26 -6.93
C PHE A 14 -5.25 -9.16 -6.61
N LEU A 15 -6.28 -8.62 -5.96
CA LEU A 15 -7.42 -9.38 -5.44
C LEU A 15 -8.57 -9.51 -6.44
N GLU A 16 -8.85 -8.45 -7.21
CA GLU A 16 -10.03 -8.36 -8.08
C GLU A 16 -9.69 -8.37 -9.56
N GLY A 17 -8.43 -8.19 -9.90
CA GLY A 17 -8.05 -7.81 -11.23
C GLY A 17 -7.95 -8.93 -12.24
N SER A 18 -8.28 -8.54 -13.46
CA SER A 18 -7.85 -9.18 -14.69
C SER A 18 -7.18 -8.10 -15.55
N GLY A 19 -6.38 -8.51 -16.53
CA GLY A 19 -5.71 -7.58 -17.43
C GLY A 19 -4.29 -7.21 -16.99
N ALA A 20 -3.75 -6.16 -17.63
CA ALA A 20 -2.33 -5.84 -17.55
C ALA A 20 -1.87 -5.43 -16.14
N LEU A 21 -2.66 -4.60 -15.44
CA LEU A 21 -2.28 -4.14 -14.08
C LEU A 21 -2.32 -5.28 -13.07
N SER A 22 -3.31 -6.16 -13.15
CA SER A 22 -3.38 -7.35 -12.32
C SER A 22 -2.18 -8.26 -12.55
N LEU A 23 -1.85 -8.50 -13.81
CA LEU A 23 -0.72 -9.35 -14.18
C LEU A 23 0.61 -8.76 -13.68
N ALA A 24 0.81 -7.45 -13.86
CA ALA A 24 2.01 -6.76 -13.40
C ALA A 24 2.14 -6.84 -11.88
N THR A 25 1.05 -6.68 -11.13
CA THR A 25 1.04 -6.75 -9.67
C THR A 25 1.37 -8.17 -9.19
N LYS A 26 0.81 -9.18 -9.84
CA LYS A 26 1.09 -10.57 -9.50
C LYS A 26 2.54 -10.94 -9.80
N ARG A 27 3.11 -10.45 -10.88
CA ARG A 27 4.52 -10.62 -11.21
C ARG A 27 5.42 -9.96 -10.17
N LEU A 28 5.09 -8.73 -9.76
CA LEU A 28 5.82 -8.03 -8.71
C LEU A 28 5.80 -8.85 -7.43
N ARG A 29 4.64 -9.35 -7.02
CA ARG A 29 4.54 -10.19 -5.82
C ARG A 29 5.41 -11.44 -5.91
N GLY A 30 5.38 -12.13 -7.06
CA GLY A 30 6.23 -13.30 -7.30
C GLY A 30 7.71 -12.99 -7.18
N THR A 31 8.15 -11.87 -7.76
CA THR A 31 9.55 -11.42 -7.65
C THR A 31 9.92 -11.10 -6.21
N MET A 32 9.04 -10.40 -5.47
CA MET A 32 9.26 -10.09 -4.05
C MET A 32 9.42 -11.37 -3.22
N LEU A 33 8.57 -12.36 -3.45
CA LEU A 33 8.65 -13.64 -2.74
C LEU A 33 9.97 -14.35 -3.02
N ALA A 34 10.40 -14.40 -4.28
CA ALA A 34 11.65 -15.02 -4.67
C ALA A 34 12.87 -14.32 -4.06
N ARG A 35 12.80 -13.00 -3.88
CA ARG A 35 13.88 -12.19 -3.27
C ARG A 35 13.83 -12.19 -1.75
N GLY A 36 12.73 -12.62 -1.14
CA GLY A 36 12.52 -12.50 0.30
C GLY A 36 12.19 -11.09 0.77
N ASP A 37 11.61 -10.26 -0.12
CA ASP A 37 11.19 -8.91 0.24
C ASP A 37 9.96 -8.95 1.13
N GLN A 38 9.87 -7.99 2.07
CA GLN A 38 8.72 -7.86 2.94
C GLN A 38 7.66 -6.96 2.31
N LEU A 39 6.42 -7.43 2.26
CA LEU A 39 5.29 -6.62 1.83
C LEU A 39 4.62 -6.00 3.05
N LEU A 40 4.42 -4.68 3.01
CA LEU A 40 3.74 -3.92 4.05
C LEU A 40 2.60 -3.11 3.44
N THR A 41 1.59 -2.84 4.24
CA THR A 41 0.54 -1.88 3.92
C THR A 41 -0.06 -1.37 5.23
N SER A 42 -1.02 -0.44 5.16
CA SER A 42 -1.66 0.07 6.37
C SER A 42 -3.02 -0.58 6.60
N THR A 43 -3.53 -0.46 7.81
CA THR A 43 -4.91 -0.87 8.12
C THR A 43 -5.93 -0.05 7.35
N LEU A 44 -5.60 1.16 6.91
CA LEU A 44 -6.46 1.94 6.01
C LEU A 44 -6.68 1.21 4.68
N THR A 45 -5.65 0.59 4.13
CA THR A 45 -5.78 -0.24 2.91
C THR A 45 -6.84 -1.32 3.09
N LEU A 46 -6.78 -2.04 4.21
CA LEU A 46 -7.79 -3.05 4.53
C LEU A 46 -9.18 -2.43 4.58
N GLY A 47 -9.34 -1.30 5.28
CA GLY A 47 -10.61 -0.59 5.38
C GLY A 47 -11.15 -0.18 4.01
N GLU A 48 -10.30 0.39 3.17
CA GLU A 48 -10.71 0.84 1.82
C GLU A 48 -11.15 -0.33 0.93
N ILE A 49 -10.45 -1.44 0.99
CA ILE A 49 -10.79 -2.64 0.20
C ILE A 49 -12.10 -3.28 0.68
N LEU A 50 -12.38 -3.22 1.97
CA LEU A 50 -13.60 -3.78 2.53
C LEU A 50 -14.87 -2.97 2.23
N VAL A 51 -14.75 -1.71 1.82
CA VAL A 51 -15.91 -0.83 1.60
C VAL A 51 -16.91 -1.47 0.64
N LYS A 52 -16.47 -1.94 -0.51
CA LYS A 52 -17.37 -2.49 -1.54
C LYS A 52 -18.06 -3.77 -1.10
N PRO A 53 -17.35 -4.84 -0.70
CA PRO A 53 -18.03 -6.07 -0.29
C PRO A 53 -18.88 -5.89 0.97
N VAL A 54 -18.48 -5.08 1.93
CA VAL A 54 -19.27 -4.79 3.12
C VAL A 54 -20.56 -4.07 2.74
N SER A 55 -20.51 -3.07 1.87
CA SER A 55 -21.69 -2.33 1.42
C SER A 55 -22.67 -3.21 0.62
N GLN A 56 -22.18 -4.27 0.02
CA GLN A 56 -23.00 -5.24 -0.72
C GLN A 56 -23.53 -6.38 0.19
N GLY A 57 -23.17 -6.37 1.47
CA GLY A 57 -23.52 -7.46 2.39
C GLY A 57 -22.83 -8.79 2.09
N ASP A 58 -21.75 -8.75 1.31
CA ASP A 58 -21.00 -9.95 0.91
C ASP A 58 -19.96 -10.30 1.98
N ILE A 59 -20.40 -11.03 2.98
CA ILE A 59 -19.58 -11.42 4.12
C ILE A 59 -18.46 -12.39 3.72
N VAL A 60 -18.74 -13.30 2.80
CA VAL A 60 -17.76 -14.29 2.35
C VAL A 60 -16.60 -13.59 1.66
N ARG A 61 -16.90 -12.68 0.74
CA ARG A 61 -15.87 -11.90 0.03
C ARG A 61 -15.11 -10.99 0.98
N SER A 62 -15.80 -10.34 1.92
CA SER A 62 -15.15 -9.46 2.92
C SER A 62 -14.11 -10.22 3.73
N ARG A 63 -14.47 -11.39 4.24
CA ARG A 63 -13.51 -12.22 4.99
C ARG A 63 -12.39 -12.77 4.14
N SER A 64 -12.69 -13.15 2.90
CA SER A 64 -11.68 -13.63 1.96
C SER A 64 -10.62 -12.56 1.68
N TYR A 65 -11.04 -11.32 1.48
CA TYR A 65 -10.11 -10.21 1.25
C TYR A 65 -9.26 -9.93 2.49
N GLU A 66 -9.88 -9.89 3.67
CA GLU A 66 -9.15 -9.68 4.92
C GLU A 66 -8.08 -10.75 5.13
N GLU A 67 -8.43 -12.01 4.97
CA GLU A 67 -7.48 -13.11 5.11
C GLU A 67 -6.34 -13.04 4.10
N ALA A 68 -6.64 -12.72 2.84
CA ALA A 68 -5.64 -12.62 1.78
C ALA A 68 -4.63 -11.50 2.08
N ILE A 69 -5.11 -10.34 2.53
CA ILE A 69 -4.24 -9.22 2.86
C ILE A 69 -3.38 -9.54 4.08
N LYS A 70 -3.96 -10.06 5.14
CA LYS A 70 -3.22 -10.43 6.37
C LYS A 70 -2.17 -11.49 6.12
N LYS A 71 -2.44 -12.41 5.20
CA LYS A 71 -1.50 -13.47 4.83
C LYS A 71 -0.34 -12.94 3.99
N ALA A 72 -0.61 -11.97 3.12
CA ALA A 72 0.37 -11.44 2.19
C ALA A 72 1.25 -10.35 2.78
N ALA A 73 0.72 -9.52 3.68
CA ALA A 73 1.35 -8.28 4.11
C ALA A 73 1.34 -8.09 5.61
N VAL A 74 2.35 -7.36 6.10
CA VAL A 74 2.31 -6.79 7.45
C VAL A 74 1.38 -5.58 7.43
N LEU A 75 0.37 -5.57 8.30
CA LEU A 75 -0.55 -4.45 8.45
C LEU A 75 0.00 -3.45 9.47
N LEU A 76 0.30 -2.26 9.01
CA LEU A 76 0.84 -1.18 9.85
C LEU A 76 -0.31 -0.36 10.43
N PRO A 77 -0.38 -0.20 11.76
CA PRO A 77 -1.41 0.64 12.38
C PRO A 77 -1.07 2.13 12.22
N PHE A 78 -2.10 2.96 12.26
CA PHE A 78 -1.93 4.41 12.40
C PHE A 78 -1.77 4.73 13.88
N ASP A 79 -0.57 4.54 14.40
CA ASP A 79 -0.22 4.75 15.82
C ASP A 79 0.34 6.17 16.05
N ALA A 80 0.84 6.43 17.26
CA ALA A 80 1.37 7.74 17.62
C ALA A 80 2.57 8.14 16.75
N HIS A 81 3.44 7.19 16.41
CA HIS A 81 4.58 7.46 15.52
C HIS A 81 4.10 7.87 14.12
N ALA A 82 3.13 7.13 13.56
CA ALA A 82 2.53 7.49 12.28
C ALA A 82 1.80 8.84 12.36
N ALA A 83 1.17 9.16 13.47
CA ALA A 83 0.52 10.45 13.67
C ALA A 83 1.50 11.62 13.58
N TRP A 84 2.70 11.48 14.13
CA TRP A 84 3.75 12.49 13.98
C TRP A 84 4.18 12.65 12.53
N ARG A 85 4.38 11.54 11.81
CA ARG A 85 4.69 11.57 10.38
C ARG A 85 3.56 12.19 9.58
N TYR A 86 2.32 11.90 9.93
CA TYR A 86 1.14 12.52 9.32
C TYR A 86 1.20 14.04 9.41
N ALA A 87 1.46 14.58 10.60
CA ALA A 87 1.53 16.01 10.82
C ALA A 87 2.64 16.66 9.97
N GLU A 88 3.79 16.03 9.86
CA GLU A 88 4.89 16.50 9.04
C GLU A 88 4.53 16.50 7.54
N ILE A 89 3.96 15.41 7.03
CA ILE A 89 3.59 15.25 5.62
C ILE A 89 2.45 16.19 5.24
N ARG A 90 1.54 16.45 6.17
CA ARG A 90 0.37 17.32 5.97
C ARG A 90 0.73 18.78 5.66
N ARG A 91 1.99 19.17 5.86
CA ARG A 91 2.48 20.48 5.41
C ARG A 91 2.44 20.62 3.90
N ASP A 92 2.56 19.53 3.16
CA ASP A 92 2.32 19.52 1.71
C ASP A 92 0.81 19.40 1.47
N ARG A 93 0.18 20.54 1.22
CA ARG A 93 -1.27 20.63 1.04
C ARG A 93 -1.79 20.01 -0.25
N SER A 94 -0.88 19.66 -1.19
CA SER A 94 -1.27 19.00 -2.43
C SER A 94 -1.61 17.52 -2.23
N ILE A 95 -1.23 16.93 -1.10
CA ILE A 95 -1.52 15.53 -0.80
C ILE A 95 -2.81 15.42 -0.01
N LYS A 96 -3.75 14.60 -0.49
CA LYS A 96 -5.05 14.38 0.17
C LYS A 96 -4.87 13.57 1.46
N ALA A 97 -5.75 13.79 2.45
CA ALA A 97 -5.63 13.19 3.77
C ALA A 97 -5.52 11.66 3.76
N PRO A 98 -6.30 10.88 2.98
CA PRO A 98 -6.12 9.43 2.93
C PRO A 98 -4.73 9.01 2.45
N ASP A 99 -4.18 9.72 1.46
CA ASP A 99 -2.83 9.46 0.96
C ASP A 99 -1.78 9.79 2.01
N VAL A 100 -2.00 10.86 2.80
CA VAL A 100 -1.11 11.22 3.90
C VAL A 100 -1.08 10.12 4.96
N VAL A 101 -2.22 9.49 5.28
CA VAL A 101 -2.27 8.35 6.21
C VAL A 101 -1.40 7.19 5.71
N GLN A 102 -1.52 6.86 4.43
CA GLN A 102 -0.71 5.79 3.81
C GLN A 102 0.78 6.11 3.89
N LEU A 103 1.16 7.32 3.47
CA LEU A 103 2.56 7.75 3.51
C LEU A 103 3.10 7.80 4.94
N ALA A 104 2.28 8.24 5.90
CA ALA A 104 2.67 8.32 7.30
C ALA A 104 2.96 6.94 7.90
N CYS A 105 2.11 5.97 7.63
CA CYS A 105 2.33 4.59 8.08
C CYS A 105 3.59 4.00 7.46
N ALA A 106 3.79 4.22 6.16
CA ALA A 106 4.99 3.75 5.46
C ALA A 106 6.27 4.42 6.01
N ALA A 107 6.24 5.74 6.22
CA ALA A 107 7.38 6.49 6.75
C ALA A 107 7.74 6.06 8.17
N ALA A 108 6.74 5.84 9.03
CA ALA A 108 6.96 5.36 10.39
C ALA A 108 7.61 3.98 10.42
N ALA A 109 7.36 3.17 9.39
CA ALA A 109 7.96 1.84 9.24
C ALA A 109 9.31 1.86 8.50
N SER A 110 9.77 3.00 8.03
CA SER A 110 11.04 3.15 7.30
C SER A 110 11.14 2.22 6.10
N VAL A 111 10.20 2.38 5.16
CA VAL A 111 10.17 1.50 3.98
C VAL A 111 11.16 1.95 2.91
N ASP A 112 11.65 0.99 2.14
CA ASP A 112 12.53 1.26 1.01
C ASP A 112 11.74 1.78 -0.19
N LEU A 113 10.61 1.19 -0.48
CA LEU A 113 9.76 1.56 -1.60
C LEU A 113 8.30 1.73 -1.14
N PHE A 114 7.68 2.79 -1.64
CA PHE A 114 6.23 2.98 -1.60
C PHE A 114 5.73 2.87 -3.04
N VAL A 115 4.99 1.81 -3.34
CA VAL A 115 4.51 1.54 -4.69
C VAL A 115 3.07 2.01 -4.84
N THR A 116 2.83 2.91 -5.78
CA THR A 116 1.51 3.46 -6.03
C THR A 116 1.28 3.67 -7.53
N ASN A 117 0.03 3.57 -7.96
CA ASN A 117 -0.34 3.93 -9.32
C ASN A 117 -0.91 5.37 -9.41
N ASP A 118 -0.89 6.11 -8.32
CA ASP A 118 -1.30 7.51 -8.30
C ASP A 118 -0.15 8.41 -8.74
N ARG A 119 -0.26 8.98 -9.93
CA ARG A 119 0.78 9.84 -10.51
C ARG A 119 1.09 11.07 -9.67
N ARG A 120 0.13 11.55 -8.87
CA ARG A 120 0.33 12.74 -8.03
C ARG A 120 1.31 12.49 -6.89
N LEU A 121 1.49 11.24 -6.48
CA LEU A 121 2.43 10.85 -5.41
C LEU A 121 3.80 10.48 -5.95
N GLN A 122 3.89 10.06 -7.19
CA GLN A 122 5.16 9.61 -7.78
C GLN A 122 6.14 10.78 -7.84
N GLY A 123 7.38 10.51 -7.45
CA GLY A 123 8.43 11.53 -7.43
C GLY A 123 8.42 12.45 -6.22
N LYS A 124 7.44 12.37 -5.34
CA LYS A 124 7.48 13.12 -4.08
C LYS A 124 8.51 12.51 -3.15
N GLN A 125 9.09 13.35 -2.30
CA GLN A 125 10.07 12.95 -1.30
C GLN A 125 9.46 13.06 0.09
N VAL A 126 9.50 11.94 0.84
CA VAL A 126 8.95 11.87 2.19
C VAL A 126 10.00 11.24 3.10
N ASP A 127 10.34 11.91 4.20
CA ASP A 127 11.28 11.38 5.17
C ASP A 127 10.76 10.04 5.74
N GLY A 128 11.61 9.02 5.73
CA GLY A 128 11.25 7.67 6.16
C GLY A 128 10.85 6.74 5.00
N ILE A 129 10.70 7.27 3.79
CA ILE A 129 10.46 6.51 2.57
C ILE A 129 11.60 6.79 1.61
N GLN A 130 12.30 5.75 1.16
CA GLN A 130 13.43 5.95 0.25
C GLN A 130 12.96 6.45 -1.11
N PHE A 131 12.02 5.72 -1.73
CA PHE A 131 11.48 6.09 -3.05
C PHE A 131 9.99 5.80 -3.13
N ILE A 132 9.26 6.72 -3.76
CA ILE A 132 7.87 6.53 -4.17
C ILE A 132 7.87 6.26 -5.68
N VAL A 133 7.42 5.08 -6.08
CA VAL A 133 7.53 4.61 -7.47
C VAL A 133 6.22 4.07 -8.02
N ALA A 134 6.08 4.13 -9.33
CA ALA A 134 4.97 3.49 -10.03
C ALA A 134 5.16 1.97 -10.08
N LEU A 135 4.06 1.24 -10.28
CA LEU A 135 4.09 -0.22 -10.40
C LEU A 135 5.07 -0.69 -11.48
N GLU A 136 5.05 -0.06 -12.65
CA GLU A 136 5.93 -0.43 -13.77
C GLU A 136 7.38 0.02 -13.60
N GLN A 137 7.69 0.78 -12.56
CA GLN A 137 9.03 1.34 -12.33
C GLN A 137 9.72 0.73 -11.11
N VAL A 138 9.15 -0.31 -10.53
CA VAL A 138 9.75 -0.97 -9.36
C VAL A 138 11.08 -1.61 -9.76
N PRO A 139 12.21 -1.24 -9.13
CA PRO A 139 13.55 -1.65 -9.57
C PRO A 139 13.98 -3.01 -9.01
N ILE A 140 13.15 -4.03 -9.21
CA ILE A 140 13.48 -5.39 -8.75
C ILE A 140 13.14 -6.45 -9.80
#